data_ebe446278c5a0354a8aeefab6d4a40b4
#
_entry.id   ebe446278c5a0354a8aeefab6d4a40b4
#
_cell.length_a   1.000
_cell.length_b   1.000
_cell.length_c   1.000
_cell.angle_alpha   90.00
_cell.angle_beta   90.00
_cell.angle_gamma   90.00
#
_symmetry.space_group_name_H-M   'P 1'
#
loop_
_entity.id
_entity.type
_entity.pdbx_description
1 polymer ?
#
loop_
_entity_poly.entity_id
_entity_poly.type
_entity_poly.pdbx_seq_one_letter_code
_entity_poly.pdbx_strand_id
1 'polypeptide(L)'
;MLLCALTLGSATLLPAQQPPVRLHTLEEMNATPEPLDSHAGEERYSVLESIHAYRRLIPAEQLKTDRTAIYPRIKRMADGRYILFVQGGQIASRIYYCTSDDLKNWSETRTLFEPYAVTTPEGPDTRCFSTVDAAVLANGDLLAVCSFRASAGYKRNVGCGLMLRRSRDNGRTWSEEEVIFEGANWEPYLLQLPDGRIQCYFTDCLPATRNSGTSVITSTDDGRTWHGHMRVCRQYKYDDKGVRIFSDQMPCFRLLNDGETLFGFLEARLEPDGPQGKSTYMMSTVRNRGFDWQPLGEEREGPADRETNVVTGCAGYVATFPSGETLVSCNIDRMFSLKIGDREGRVFNGRSWAEDWFRPFEGRGFWGSLEPIDAHRVVGAMHCDEGIQIGLFHLNHRIDAPKARIRPDGDGREWRGDQALFIGSDSPTETIVRACHDGKRLYLLTERLDPEPAGNPTASLSVEHAGRRIDLTITADGSVVSRTPGVHGVCRAGFAPSGTPGRATEIVVPLAALEAGPGDTLRFDATIRSDGMQDRFTFATDDPETWMRITLK
;
A
#
# COMPACT_ATOMS: atom_id res chain seq x y z
N MET A 1 -38.17 18.47 54.52
CA MET A 1 -36.85 18.62 53.88
C MET A 1 -36.79 17.64 52.72
N LEU A 2 -37.15 18.14 51.52
CA LEU A 2 -37.12 17.33 50.28
C LEU A 2 -35.79 17.58 49.58
N LEU A 3 -34.97 16.53 49.38
CA LEU A 3 -33.80 16.59 48.55
C LEU A 3 -34.21 16.27 47.09
N CYS A 4 -34.12 17.25 46.21
CA CYS A 4 -34.19 17.04 44.76
C CYS A 4 -32.83 16.57 44.27
N ALA A 5 -32.74 15.33 43.79
CA ALA A 5 -31.62 14.83 43.05
C ALA A 5 -31.76 15.25 41.59
N LEU A 6 -30.87 16.11 41.11
CA LEU A 6 -30.69 16.45 39.69
C LEU A 6 -29.93 15.33 39.02
N THR A 7 -30.59 14.54 38.20
CA THR A 7 -29.96 13.62 37.26
C THR A 7 -29.47 14.40 36.04
N LEU A 8 -28.16 14.58 35.93
CA LEU A 8 -27.52 15.05 34.71
C LEU A 8 -27.59 13.90 33.67
N GLY A 9 -28.49 14.05 32.72
CA GLY A 9 -28.56 13.19 31.55
C GLY A 9 -27.34 13.43 30.65
N SER A 10 -26.50 12.45 30.54
CA SER A 10 -25.43 12.41 29.54
C SER A 10 -26.08 12.30 28.15
N ALA A 11 -26.09 13.40 27.41
CA ALA A 11 -26.43 13.38 26.00
C ALA A 11 -25.29 12.63 25.28
N THR A 12 -25.53 11.39 24.92
CA THR A 12 -24.72 10.67 23.96
C THR A 12 -24.87 11.37 22.61
N LEU A 13 -23.83 12.07 22.19
CA LEU A 13 -23.70 12.55 20.82
C LEU A 13 -23.69 11.32 19.91
N LEU A 14 -24.79 11.09 19.21
CA LEU A 14 -24.83 10.15 18.10
C LEU A 14 -23.75 10.56 17.11
N PRO A 15 -22.93 9.63 16.60
CA PRO A 15 -22.00 9.96 15.53
C PRO A 15 -22.78 10.58 14.37
N ALA A 16 -22.27 11.68 13.82
CA ALA A 16 -22.85 12.32 12.65
C ALA A 16 -23.04 11.24 11.58
N GLN A 17 -24.28 11.04 11.15
CA GLN A 17 -24.58 10.15 10.02
C GLN A 17 -23.78 10.68 8.83
N GLN A 18 -22.85 9.86 8.34
CA GLN A 18 -22.21 10.15 7.07
C GLN A 18 -23.30 10.33 6.00
N PRO A 19 -23.16 11.29 5.09
CA PRO A 19 -24.13 11.44 4.02
C PRO A 19 -24.29 10.10 3.29
N PRO A 20 -25.51 9.74 2.88
CA PRO A 20 -25.76 8.49 2.19
C PRO A 20 -24.82 8.40 0.98
N VAL A 21 -23.98 7.39 0.95
CA VAL A 21 -23.07 7.13 -0.16
C VAL A 21 -23.92 6.94 -1.42
N ARG A 22 -23.59 7.69 -2.48
CA ARG A 22 -24.24 7.52 -3.77
C ARG A 22 -23.97 6.09 -4.26
N LEU A 23 -25.03 5.34 -4.46
CA LEU A 23 -24.94 4.02 -5.03
C LEU A 23 -24.70 4.14 -6.54
N HIS A 24 -23.56 3.65 -7.05
CA HIS A 24 -23.35 3.53 -8.48
C HIS A 24 -24.33 2.50 -9.06
N THR A 25 -24.92 2.82 -10.18
CA THR A 25 -25.68 1.83 -10.95
C THR A 25 -24.71 0.85 -11.63
N LEU A 26 -25.21 -0.33 -12.01
CA LEU A 26 -24.39 -1.28 -12.77
C LEU A 26 -23.85 -0.68 -14.08
N GLU A 27 -24.63 0.19 -14.72
CA GLU A 27 -24.23 0.92 -15.93
C GLU A 27 -23.07 1.88 -15.64
N GLU A 28 -23.14 2.65 -14.55
CA GLU A 28 -22.04 3.53 -14.13
C GLU A 28 -20.77 2.74 -13.79
N MET A 29 -20.89 1.57 -13.13
CA MET A 29 -19.75 0.74 -12.77
C MET A 29 -19.06 0.08 -13.97
N ASN A 30 -19.80 -0.19 -15.05
CA ASN A 30 -19.27 -0.75 -16.29
C ASN A 30 -18.92 0.32 -17.33
N ALA A 31 -19.15 1.60 -17.04
CA ALA A 31 -18.74 2.69 -17.90
C ALA A 31 -17.22 2.76 -18.04
N THR A 32 -16.73 3.33 -19.14
CA THR A 32 -15.31 3.62 -19.29
C THR A 32 -14.87 4.54 -18.16
N PRO A 33 -13.81 4.19 -17.40
CA PRO A 33 -13.35 5.02 -16.29
C PRO A 33 -12.97 6.42 -16.78
N GLU A 34 -13.33 7.43 -16.00
CA GLU A 34 -12.85 8.78 -16.20
C GLU A 34 -11.34 8.83 -15.97
N PRO A 35 -10.58 9.50 -16.85
CA PRO A 35 -9.16 9.73 -16.59
C PRO A 35 -8.93 10.51 -15.29
N LEU A 36 -7.84 10.26 -14.58
CA LEU A 36 -7.53 10.96 -13.34
C LEU A 36 -7.43 12.48 -13.53
N ASP A 37 -6.93 12.93 -14.68
CA ASP A 37 -6.83 14.33 -15.04
C ASP A 37 -8.18 14.99 -15.33
N SER A 38 -9.25 14.23 -15.54
CA SER A 38 -10.62 14.73 -15.66
C SER A 38 -11.32 14.92 -14.33
N HIS A 39 -10.80 14.33 -13.24
CA HIS A 39 -11.31 14.56 -11.91
C HIS A 39 -11.03 15.99 -11.47
N ALA A 40 -12.07 16.69 -11.08
CA ALA A 40 -11.91 18.01 -10.47
C ALA A 40 -11.29 17.85 -9.09
N GLY A 41 -10.26 18.61 -8.79
CA GLY A 41 -9.73 18.68 -7.45
C GLY A 41 -8.32 18.15 -7.28
N GLU A 42 -8.03 17.73 -6.08
CA GLU A 42 -6.68 17.52 -5.58
C GLU A 42 -6.02 16.24 -6.13
N GLU A 43 -6.82 15.24 -6.49
CA GLU A 43 -6.30 13.96 -6.97
C GLU A 43 -5.88 13.98 -8.45
N ARG A 44 -6.21 15.05 -9.15
CA ARG A 44 -6.00 15.18 -10.60
C ARG A 44 -4.57 14.91 -11.05
N TYR A 45 -3.61 15.27 -10.21
CA TYR A 45 -2.17 15.16 -10.52
C TYR A 45 -1.39 14.42 -9.46
N SER A 46 -2.04 13.48 -8.77
CA SER A 46 -1.36 12.64 -7.79
C SER A 46 -0.25 11.82 -8.46
N VAL A 47 0.93 11.82 -7.88
CA VAL A 47 2.11 11.10 -8.34
C VAL A 47 2.65 10.23 -7.22
N LEU A 48 3.02 9.00 -7.54
CA LEU A 48 3.67 8.10 -6.60
C LEU A 48 5.18 8.23 -6.73
N GLU A 49 5.83 8.48 -5.61
CA GLU A 49 7.28 8.63 -5.52
C GLU A 49 7.88 7.71 -4.47
N SER A 50 9.10 7.29 -4.71
CA SER A 50 9.91 6.54 -3.76
C SER A 50 11.32 7.13 -3.72
N ILE A 51 11.79 7.42 -2.53
CA ILE A 51 13.10 8.01 -2.31
C ILE A 51 14.06 6.92 -1.83
N HIS A 52 15.25 6.84 -2.42
CA HIS A 52 16.26 5.83 -2.11
C HIS A 52 16.60 5.77 -0.61
N ALA A 53 16.64 6.89 0.06
CA ALA A 53 16.88 6.98 1.50
C ALA A 53 15.88 6.18 2.36
N TYR A 54 14.70 5.91 1.84
CA TYR A 54 13.65 5.13 2.51
C TYR A 54 13.54 3.70 2.03
N ARG A 55 14.48 3.25 1.21
CA ARG A 55 14.60 1.84 0.87
C ARG A 55 15.53 1.14 1.82
N ARG A 56 15.19 -0.09 2.16
CA ARG A 56 16.01 -0.94 3.02
C ARG A 56 16.00 -2.34 2.48
N LEU A 57 17.15 -2.97 2.52
CA LEU A 57 17.30 -4.41 2.35
C LEU A 57 17.43 -5.03 3.73
N ILE A 58 16.59 -6.03 4.02
CA ILE A 58 16.81 -6.95 5.13
C ILE A 58 17.50 -8.16 4.51
N PRO A 59 18.82 -8.31 4.70
CA PRO A 59 19.56 -9.38 4.04
C PRO A 59 19.17 -10.76 4.59
N ALA A 60 19.33 -11.78 3.76
CA ALA A 60 18.95 -13.14 4.11
C ALA A 60 19.64 -13.63 5.40
N GLU A 61 20.88 -13.21 5.64
CA GLU A 61 21.64 -13.57 6.84
C GLU A 61 21.03 -12.99 8.12
N GLN A 62 20.37 -11.82 8.03
CA GLN A 62 19.66 -11.21 9.16
C GLN A 62 18.34 -11.92 9.43
N LEU A 63 17.64 -12.37 8.39
CA LEU A 63 16.37 -13.08 8.52
C LEU A 63 16.53 -14.48 9.12
N LYS A 64 17.70 -15.10 8.98
CA LYS A 64 18.03 -16.41 9.57
C LYS A 64 16.96 -17.49 9.36
N THR A 65 16.30 -17.46 8.20
CA THR A 65 15.32 -18.47 7.83
C THR A 65 16.03 -19.75 7.37
N ASP A 66 15.39 -20.90 7.52
CA ASP A 66 15.94 -22.19 7.11
C ASP A 66 16.11 -22.34 5.59
N ARG A 67 15.39 -21.51 4.82
CA ARG A 67 15.43 -21.43 3.36
C ARG A 67 15.28 -19.96 2.96
N THR A 68 15.43 -19.67 1.68
CA THR A 68 15.19 -18.32 1.14
C THR A 68 13.87 -17.76 1.65
N ALA A 69 13.93 -16.61 2.30
CA ALA A 69 12.75 -15.90 2.79
C ALA A 69 11.97 -15.33 1.60
N ILE A 70 10.70 -15.69 1.49
CA ILE A 70 9.83 -15.26 0.41
C ILE A 70 8.45 -14.84 0.96
N TYR A 71 7.59 -14.33 0.10
CA TYR A 71 6.20 -14.01 0.42
C TYR A 71 6.05 -13.02 1.58
N PRO A 72 6.72 -11.86 1.54
CA PRO A 72 6.66 -10.90 2.65
C PRO A 72 5.26 -10.32 2.79
N ARG A 73 4.79 -10.20 4.05
CA ARG A 73 3.57 -9.51 4.43
C ARG A 73 3.88 -8.55 5.55
N ILE A 74 3.75 -7.27 5.27
CA ILE A 74 4.00 -6.21 6.26
C ILE A 74 2.68 -5.65 6.76
N LYS A 75 2.61 -5.40 8.09
CA LYS A 75 1.45 -4.77 8.73
C LYS A 75 1.91 -3.74 9.76
N ARG A 76 1.14 -2.66 9.87
CA ARG A 76 1.29 -1.72 10.98
C ARG A 76 0.43 -2.16 12.15
N MET A 77 1.03 -2.45 13.28
CA MET A 77 0.35 -2.91 14.50
C MET A 77 -0.37 -1.77 15.23
N ALA A 78 -1.24 -2.12 16.17
CA ALA A 78 -2.05 -1.15 16.92
C ALA A 78 -1.19 -0.17 17.76
N ASP A 79 -0.01 -0.57 18.19
CA ASP A 79 0.95 0.28 18.90
C ASP A 79 1.83 1.15 17.97
N GLY A 80 1.58 1.12 16.67
CA GLY A 80 2.28 1.90 15.67
C GLY A 80 3.54 1.25 15.10
N ARG A 81 4.03 0.18 15.71
CA ARG A 81 5.16 -0.61 15.22
C ARG A 81 4.76 -1.44 13.98
N TYR A 82 5.75 -1.97 13.32
CA TYR A 82 5.57 -2.81 12.13
C TYR A 82 5.93 -4.25 12.43
N ILE A 83 5.22 -5.17 11.79
CA ILE A 83 5.53 -6.59 11.79
C ILE A 83 5.65 -7.07 10.34
N LEU A 84 6.68 -7.82 10.05
CA LEU A 84 6.94 -8.45 8.76
C LEU A 84 6.87 -9.95 8.93
N PHE A 85 5.98 -10.59 8.20
CA PHE A 85 5.92 -12.02 8.07
C PHE A 85 6.63 -12.46 6.79
N VAL A 86 7.33 -13.59 6.85
CA VAL A 86 7.94 -14.24 5.70
C VAL A 86 7.79 -15.75 5.82
N GLN A 87 7.82 -16.42 4.68
CA GLN A 87 7.85 -17.87 4.64
C GLN A 87 9.26 -18.36 4.22
N GLY A 88 9.73 -19.46 4.80
CA GLY A 88 11.01 -20.05 4.49
C GLY A 88 10.91 -21.06 3.34
N GLY A 89 11.12 -20.60 2.10
CA GLY A 89 11.01 -21.43 0.90
C GLY A 89 9.60 -21.55 0.35
N GLN A 90 9.47 -22.11 -0.83
CA GLN A 90 8.25 -22.04 -1.63
C GLN A 90 7.13 -22.98 -1.17
N ILE A 91 7.45 -24.17 -0.70
CA ILE A 91 6.46 -25.20 -0.30
C ILE A 91 6.98 -25.93 0.94
N ALA A 92 6.06 -26.37 1.79
CA ALA A 92 6.34 -27.21 2.94
C ALA A 92 7.38 -26.60 3.90
N SER A 93 7.08 -25.47 4.45
CA SER A 93 8.02 -24.65 5.19
C SER A 93 7.47 -24.17 6.53
N ARG A 94 8.22 -23.23 7.10
CA ARG A 94 7.89 -22.47 8.31
C ARG A 94 7.40 -21.08 7.94
N ILE A 95 6.64 -20.46 8.83
CA ILE A 95 6.34 -19.03 8.79
C ILE A 95 7.11 -18.35 9.90
N TYR A 96 7.76 -17.27 9.54
CA TYR A 96 8.56 -16.46 10.43
C TYR A 96 8.01 -15.04 10.52
N TYR A 97 8.41 -14.30 11.55
CA TYR A 97 8.14 -12.87 11.66
C TYR A 97 9.27 -12.13 12.37
N CYS A 98 9.39 -10.85 12.09
CA CYS A 98 10.21 -9.88 12.83
C CYS A 98 9.47 -8.55 12.94
N THR A 99 9.92 -7.68 13.84
CA THR A 99 9.27 -6.40 14.12
C THR A 99 10.23 -5.23 13.97
N SER A 100 9.69 -4.05 13.70
CA SER A 100 10.43 -2.80 13.58
C SER A 100 9.63 -1.64 14.15
N ASP A 101 10.32 -0.68 14.76
CA ASP A 101 9.74 0.58 15.21
C ASP A 101 9.78 1.65 14.08
N ASP A 102 10.69 1.53 13.12
CA ASP A 102 11.06 2.60 12.19
C ASP A 102 11.20 2.16 10.71
N LEU A 103 10.85 0.90 10.40
CA LEU A 103 11.03 0.27 9.08
C LEU A 103 12.52 0.13 8.63
N LYS A 104 13.46 0.61 9.43
CA LYS A 104 14.90 0.57 9.14
C LYS A 104 15.60 -0.53 9.91
N ASN A 105 15.29 -0.64 11.19
CA ASN A 105 15.88 -1.59 12.12
C ASN A 105 14.88 -2.68 12.45
N TRP A 106 15.23 -3.93 12.20
CA TRP A 106 14.36 -5.08 12.39
C TRP A 106 14.89 -5.98 13.50
N SER A 107 13.99 -6.49 14.33
CA SER A 107 14.31 -7.44 15.39
C SER A 107 14.84 -8.76 14.82
N GLU A 108 15.38 -9.61 15.69
CA GLU A 108 15.61 -11.01 15.34
C GLU A 108 14.31 -11.68 14.88
N THR A 109 14.45 -12.56 13.88
CA THR A 109 13.35 -13.33 13.36
C THR A 109 12.94 -14.42 14.34
N ARG A 110 11.63 -14.59 14.50
CA ARG A 110 11.00 -15.63 15.32
C ARG A 110 10.15 -16.52 14.45
N THR A 111 10.02 -17.79 14.82
CA THR A 111 9.11 -18.73 14.15
C THR A 111 7.68 -18.53 14.65
N LEU A 112 6.72 -18.41 13.75
CA LEU A 112 5.30 -18.33 14.04
C LEU A 112 4.62 -19.69 13.88
N PHE A 113 4.86 -20.37 12.76
CA PHE A 113 4.37 -21.72 12.50
C PHE A 113 5.55 -22.63 12.13
N GLU A 114 5.69 -23.71 12.87
CA GLU A 114 6.77 -24.67 12.69
C GLU A 114 6.22 -26.03 12.26
N PRO A 115 6.83 -26.71 11.27
CA PRO A 115 6.39 -28.03 10.85
C PRO A 115 6.45 -29.06 11.99
N TYR A 116 5.43 -29.95 12.03
CA TYR A 116 5.36 -31.03 13.00
C TYR A 116 4.69 -32.29 12.45
N ALA A 117 4.96 -33.42 13.08
CA ALA A 117 4.36 -34.69 12.71
C ALA A 117 2.86 -34.72 12.98
N VAL A 118 2.09 -35.23 12.04
CA VAL A 118 0.63 -35.42 12.13
C VAL A 118 0.24 -36.82 11.66
N THR A 119 -0.93 -37.27 12.09
CA THR A 119 -1.57 -38.45 11.51
C THR A 119 -2.69 -38.00 10.60
N THR A 120 -2.62 -38.35 9.34
CA THR A 120 -3.68 -38.11 8.34
C THR A 120 -4.50 -39.38 8.15
N PRO A 121 -5.64 -39.33 7.44
CA PRO A 121 -6.36 -40.53 7.05
C PRO A 121 -5.55 -41.53 6.22
N GLU A 122 -4.48 -41.08 5.59
CA GLU A 122 -3.56 -41.91 4.78
C GLU A 122 -2.33 -42.38 5.57
N GLY A 123 -2.21 -42.03 6.84
CA GLY A 123 -1.12 -42.41 7.72
C GLY A 123 -0.27 -41.23 8.21
N PRO A 124 0.91 -41.52 8.80
CA PRO A 124 1.80 -40.48 9.30
C PRO A 124 2.31 -39.55 8.19
N ASP A 125 2.35 -38.26 8.46
CA ASP A 125 2.85 -37.21 7.57
C ASP A 125 3.42 -36.05 8.37
N THR A 126 3.93 -35.02 7.71
CA THR A 126 4.40 -33.79 8.32
C THR A 126 3.52 -32.62 7.89
N ARG A 127 2.92 -31.93 8.86
CA ARG A 127 2.22 -30.67 8.60
C ARG A 127 3.24 -29.57 8.37
N CYS A 128 3.11 -28.86 7.26
CA CYS A 128 3.95 -27.74 6.85
C CYS A 128 3.10 -26.55 6.49
N PHE A 129 3.71 -25.38 6.43
CA PHE A 129 3.02 -24.10 6.28
C PHE A 129 3.50 -23.31 5.08
N SER A 130 2.65 -22.44 4.53
CA SER A 130 2.98 -21.57 3.40
C SER A 130 1.96 -20.41 3.31
N THR A 131 2.29 -19.39 2.53
CA THR A 131 1.41 -18.28 2.15
C THR A 131 0.69 -17.64 3.34
N VAL A 132 1.43 -16.84 4.11
CA VAL A 132 0.89 -16.12 5.27
C VAL A 132 0.24 -14.81 4.86
N ASP A 133 -0.83 -14.42 5.56
CA ASP A 133 -1.31 -13.03 5.65
C ASP A 133 -1.75 -12.71 7.08
N ALA A 134 -1.96 -11.43 7.36
CA ALA A 134 -2.37 -10.97 8.68
C ALA A 134 -3.31 -9.76 8.61
N ALA A 135 -4.11 -9.58 9.65
CA ALA A 135 -4.92 -8.40 9.84
C ALA A 135 -4.80 -7.88 11.29
N VAL A 136 -4.71 -6.56 11.42
CA VAL A 136 -4.85 -5.87 12.68
C VAL A 136 -6.31 -5.47 12.83
N LEU A 137 -6.96 -5.99 13.86
CA LEU A 137 -8.37 -5.77 14.10
C LEU A 137 -8.62 -4.42 14.80
N ALA A 138 -9.84 -3.92 14.72
CA ALA A 138 -10.24 -2.68 15.37
C ALA A 138 -10.07 -2.70 16.91
N ASN A 139 -10.11 -3.89 17.51
CA ASN A 139 -9.86 -4.07 18.95
C ASN A 139 -8.36 -4.13 19.32
N GLY A 140 -7.47 -4.02 18.32
CA GLY A 140 -6.01 -4.09 18.49
C GLY A 140 -5.41 -5.49 18.41
N ASP A 141 -6.21 -6.55 18.33
CA ASP A 141 -5.71 -7.91 18.14
C ASP A 141 -5.08 -8.05 16.74
N LEU A 142 -4.03 -8.85 16.67
CA LEU A 142 -3.38 -9.21 15.42
C LEU A 142 -3.69 -10.68 15.11
N LEU A 143 -4.33 -10.94 13.98
CA LEU A 143 -4.55 -12.27 13.44
C LEU A 143 -3.53 -12.57 12.36
N ALA A 144 -2.93 -13.75 12.39
CA ALA A 144 -2.09 -14.28 11.33
C ALA A 144 -2.66 -15.61 10.84
N VAL A 145 -2.87 -15.72 9.55
CA VAL A 145 -3.40 -16.92 8.88
C VAL A 145 -2.39 -17.43 7.86
N CYS A 146 -2.29 -18.73 7.71
CA CYS A 146 -1.51 -19.34 6.66
C CYS A 146 -2.17 -20.62 6.13
N SER A 147 -1.77 -21.03 4.93
CA SER A 147 -2.10 -22.36 4.42
C SER A 147 -1.27 -23.42 5.14
N PHE A 148 -1.91 -24.47 5.62
CA PHE A 148 -1.20 -25.68 6.06
C PHE A 148 -1.45 -26.84 5.11
N ARG A 149 -0.53 -27.78 5.08
CA ARG A 149 -0.64 -29.00 4.26
C ARG A 149 0.21 -30.14 4.78
N ALA A 150 -0.30 -31.34 4.61
CA ALA A 150 0.50 -32.54 4.78
C ALA A 150 1.53 -32.63 3.63
N SER A 151 2.79 -32.82 3.96
CA SER A 151 3.91 -32.77 3.01
C SER A 151 3.74 -33.75 1.83
N ALA A 152 3.29 -34.97 2.09
CA ALA A 152 3.02 -35.97 1.08
C ALA A 152 1.57 -35.95 0.57
N GLY A 153 0.61 -35.61 1.44
CA GLY A 153 -0.82 -35.73 1.18
C GLY A 153 -1.43 -34.57 0.38
N TYR A 154 -0.80 -33.38 0.33
CA TYR A 154 -1.47 -32.18 -0.17
C TYR A 154 -1.97 -32.27 -1.62
N LYS A 155 -1.24 -32.96 -2.49
CA LYS A 155 -1.63 -33.14 -3.91
C LYS A 155 -2.93 -33.95 -4.06
N ARG A 156 -3.30 -34.69 -3.04
CA ARG A 156 -4.53 -35.49 -2.96
C ARG A 156 -5.59 -34.83 -2.09
N ASN A 157 -5.38 -33.58 -1.70
CA ASN A 157 -6.25 -32.84 -0.79
C ASN A 157 -6.38 -33.48 0.61
N VAL A 158 -5.28 -34.07 1.09
CA VAL A 158 -5.23 -34.70 2.42
C VAL A 158 -4.42 -33.83 3.37
N GLY A 159 -4.96 -33.56 4.56
CA GLY A 159 -4.29 -32.80 5.61
C GLY A 159 -3.98 -31.35 5.20
N CYS A 160 -4.88 -30.72 4.45
CA CYS A 160 -4.76 -29.34 3.99
C CYS A 160 -5.81 -28.45 4.64
N GLY A 161 -5.51 -27.18 4.82
CA GLY A 161 -6.43 -26.22 5.37
C GLY A 161 -5.81 -24.87 5.63
N LEU A 162 -6.54 -24.03 6.35
CA LEU A 162 -6.08 -22.73 6.86
C LEU A 162 -5.89 -22.80 8.37
N MET A 163 -4.75 -22.29 8.81
CA MET A 163 -4.32 -22.24 10.22
C MET A 163 -4.23 -20.79 10.67
N LEU A 164 -4.75 -20.49 11.85
CA LEU A 164 -4.75 -19.16 12.43
C LEU A 164 -4.05 -19.14 13.78
N ARG A 165 -3.37 -18.04 14.09
CA ARG A 165 -2.91 -17.65 15.42
C ARG A 165 -3.29 -16.20 15.70
N ARG A 166 -3.49 -15.88 16.96
CA ARG A 166 -3.85 -14.56 17.47
C ARG A 166 -2.79 -14.04 18.41
N SER A 167 -2.43 -12.77 18.26
CA SER A 167 -1.70 -12.01 19.26
C SER A 167 -2.55 -10.87 19.81
N ARG A 168 -2.51 -10.66 21.15
CA ARG A 168 -3.19 -9.57 21.85
C ARG A 168 -2.21 -8.53 22.38
N ASP A 169 -0.95 -8.68 22.09
CA ASP A 169 0.17 -7.89 22.62
C ASP A 169 1.14 -7.42 21.53
N ASN A 170 0.59 -7.16 20.34
CA ASN A 170 1.34 -6.68 19.18
C ASN A 170 2.52 -7.61 18.81
N GLY A 171 2.22 -8.90 18.64
CA GLY A 171 3.15 -9.90 18.14
C GLY A 171 4.20 -10.39 19.15
N ARG A 172 4.11 -10.03 20.44
CA ARG A 172 5.04 -10.52 21.46
C ARG A 172 4.78 -11.98 21.82
N THR A 173 3.49 -12.33 21.98
CA THR A 173 3.03 -13.70 22.21
C THR A 173 1.88 -14.06 21.27
N TRP A 174 1.69 -15.36 21.04
CA TRP A 174 0.67 -15.88 20.13
C TRP A 174 -0.11 -17.00 20.80
N SER A 175 -1.38 -17.11 20.42
CA SER A 175 -2.25 -18.23 20.83
C SER A 175 -1.73 -19.57 20.28
N GLU A 176 -2.32 -20.67 20.76
CA GLU A 176 -2.23 -21.94 20.08
C GLU A 176 -2.80 -21.86 18.66
N GLU A 177 -2.41 -22.83 17.84
CA GLU A 177 -2.87 -22.98 16.45
C GLU A 177 -4.34 -23.37 16.39
N GLU A 178 -5.09 -22.74 15.50
CA GLU A 178 -6.49 -23.00 15.27
C GLU A 178 -6.75 -23.27 13.79
N VAL A 179 -7.38 -24.40 13.47
CA VAL A 179 -7.82 -24.72 12.11
C VAL A 179 -9.12 -24.00 11.83
N ILE A 180 -9.13 -23.10 10.85
CA ILE A 180 -10.31 -22.33 10.49
C ILE A 180 -10.99 -22.79 9.18
N PHE A 181 -10.32 -23.65 8.42
CA PHE A 181 -10.82 -24.26 7.20
C PHE A 181 -10.07 -25.55 6.91
N GLU A 182 -10.76 -26.56 6.43
CA GLU A 182 -10.19 -27.81 5.93
C GLU A 182 -10.45 -27.95 4.43
N GLY A 183 -9.40 -28.16 3.68
CA GLY A 183 -9.43 -28.31 2.22
C GLY A 183 -8.17 -27.76 1.57
N ALA A 184 -7.87 -28.23 0.36
CA ALA A 184 -6.70 -27.72 -0.40
C ALA A 184 -6.92 -26.25 -0.77
N ASN A 185 -5.95 -25.45 -0.45
CA ASN A 185 -6.01 -24.00 -0.60
C ASN A 185 -4.62 -23.40 -0.79
N TRP A 186 -4.58 -22.10 -1.17
CA TRP A 186 -3.43 -21.23 -1.21
C TRP A 186 -3.82 -19.81 -0.82
N GLU A 187 -2.84 -19.02 -0.45
CA GLU A 187 -2.86 -17.57 -0.42
C GLU A 187 -4.05 -16.96 0.33
N PRO A 188 -4.21 -17.27 1.63
CA PRO A 188 -5.23 -16.61 2.42
C PRO A 188 -4.97 -15.11 2.54
N TYR A 189 -6.05 -14.34 2.62
CA TYR A 189 -6.06 -12.91 2.82
C TYR A 189 -7.14 -12.51 3.83
N LEU A 190 -6.76 -11.78 4.87
CA LEU A 190 -7.67 -11.34 5.93
C LEU A 190 -8.11 -9.89 5.74
N LEU A 191 -9.40 -9.64 5.91
CA LEU A 191 -9.98 -8.30 5.90
C LEU A 191 -11.05 -8.19 6.99
N GLN A 192 -10.91 -7.22 7.91
CA GLN A 192 -12.00 -6.83 8.79
C GLN A 192 -12.87 -5.77 8.11
N LEU A 193 -14.18 -5.97 8.16
CA LEU A 193 -15.20 -5.09 7.60
C LEU A 193 -15.64 -4.04 8.64
N PRO A 194 -16.24 -2.91 8.20
CA PRO A 194 -16.71 -1.86 9.11
C PRO A 194 -17.78 -2.32 10.11
N ASP A 195 -18.53 -3.37 9.78
CA ASP A 195 -19.53 -3.98 10.65
C ASP A 195 -18.95 -4.95 11.69
N GLY A 196 -17.61 -5.11 11.70
CA GLY A 196 -16.88 -5.96 12.63
C GLY A 196 -16.64 -7.37 12.13
N ARG A 197 -17.35 -7.83 11.10
CA ARG A 197 -17.09 -9.14 10.49
C ARG A 197 -15.65 -9.22 9.96
N ILE A 198 -15.09 -10.43 10.00
CA ILE A 198 -13.79 -10.71 9.41
C ILE A 198 -13.98 -11.69 8.27
N GLN A 199 -13.49 -11.35 7.10
CA GLN A 199 -13.50 -12.23 5.94
C GLN A 199 -12.08 -12.75 5.68
N CYS A 200 -11.98 -14.07 5.47
CA CYS A 200 -10.76 -14.72 5.00
C CYS A 200 -11.00 -15.21 3.57
N TYR A 201 -10.37 -14.53 2.63
CA TYR A 201 -10.36 -14.93 1.22
C TYR A 201 -9.20 -15.87 0.97
N PHE A 202 -9.34 -16.80 0.06
CA PHE A 202 -8.25 -17.72 -0.29
C PHE A 202 -8.45 -18.32 -1.67
N THR A 203 -7.36 -18.79 -2.26
CA THR A 203 -7.41 -19.66 -3.42
C THR A 203 -7.93 -21.02 -3.00
N ASP A 204 -9.11 -21.40 -3.48
CA ASP A 204 -9.78 -22.65 -3.16
C ASP A 204 -9.50 -23.67 -4.26
N CYS A 205 -8.79 -24.73 -3.93
CA CYS A 205 -8.42 -25.79 -4.85
C CYS A 205 -9.44 -26.93 -4.73
N LEU A 206 -10.28 -27.12 -5.73
CA LEU A 206 -11.21 -28.23 -5.75
C LEU A 206 -10.47 -29.56 -5.82
N PRO A 207 -10.95 -30.59 -5.09
CA PRO A 207 -10.42 -31.96 -5.24
C PRO A 207 -10.50 -32.40 -6.69
N ALA A 208 -9.47 -33.10 -7.15
CA ALA A 208 -9.38 -33.67 -8.48
C ALA A 208 -9.42 -32.69 -9.67
N THR A 209 -9.44 -31.40 -9.45
CA THR A 209 -9.34 -30.40 -10.52
C THR A 209 -8.20 -29.44 -10.23
N ARG A 210 -7.48 -29.02 -11.27
CA ARG A 210 -6.49 -27.92 -11.18
C ARG A 210 -7.15 -26.56 -11.00
N ASN A 211 -8.44 -26.56 -10.84
CA ASN A 211 -9.25 -25.39 -10.90
C ASN A 211 -9.38 -24.76 -9.55
N SER A 212 -8.64 -23.72 -9.39
CA SER A 212 -8.79 -22.78 -8.32
C SER A 212 -9.96 -21.84 -8.60
N GLY A 213 -10.44 -21.25 -7.59
CA GLY A 213 -11.32 -20.09 -7.61
C GLY A 213 -11.00 -19.36 -6.33
N THR A 214 -11.42 -18.13 -6.22
CA THR A 214 -11.36 -17.41 -4.96
C THR A 214 -12.59 -17.73 -4.14
N SER A 215 -12.39 -18.20 -2.91
CA SER A 215 -13.43 -18.43 -1.92
C SER A 215 -13.26 -17.53 -0.70
N VAL A 216 -14.30 -17.46 0.12
CA VAL A 216 -14.35 -16.71 1.37
C VAL A 216 -15.00 -17.53 2.47
N ILE A 217 -14.48 -17.40 3.69
CA ILE A 217 -15.14 -17.76 4.94
C ILE A 217 -15.23 -16.52 5.82
N THR A 218 -16.22 -16.46 6.69
CA THR A 218 -16.53 -15.29 7.49
C THR A 218 -16.58 -15.63 8.98
N SER A 219 -16.06 -14.74 9.81
CA SER A 219 -16.26 -14.74 11.27
C SER A 219 -17.07 -13.52 11.68
N THR A 220 -17.97 -13.72 12.65
CA THR A 220 -18.80 -12.66 13.26
C THR A 220 -18.50 -12.47 14.74
N ASP A 221 -17.45 -13.12 15.24
CA ASP A 221 -17.07 -13.18 16.66
C ASP A 221 -15.59 -12.92 16.88
N ASP A 222 -15.04 -11.94 16.16
CA ASP A 222 -13.62 -11.54 16.19
C ASP A 222 -12.66 -12.67 15.78
N GLY A 223 -13.06 -13.56 14.89
CA GLY A 223 -12.22 -14.64 14.39
C GLY A 223 -12.12 -15.85 15.30
N ARG A 224 -13.07 -16.07 16.21
CA ARG A 224 -13.11 -17.27 17.06
C ARG A 224 -13.79 -18.45 16.37
N THR A 225 -14.81 -18.18 15.57
CA THR A 225 -15.46 -19.20 14.73
C THR A 225 -15.61 -18.73 13.30
N TRP A 226 -15.58 -19.67 12.36
CA TRP A 226 -15.60 -19.37 10.93
C TRP A 226 -16.67 -20.20 10.22
N HIS A 227 -17.37 -19.58 9.28
CA HIS A 227 -18.50 -20.19 8.59
C HIS A 227 -18.69 -19.60 7.19
N GLY A 228 -19.67 -20.09 6.46
CA GLY A 228 -20.11 -19.50 5.21
C GLY A 228 -19.14 -19.69 4.04
N HIS A 229 -18.48 -20.87 3.95
CA HIS A 229 -17.61 -21.17 2.82
C HIS A 229 -18.34 -20.94 1.50
N MET A 230 -17.89 -19.95 0.75
CA MET A 230 -18.51 -19.52 -0.50
C MET A 230 -17.44 -19.18 -1.55
N ARG A 231 -17.64 -19.63 -2.76
CA ARG A 231 -16.82 -19.24 -3.90
C ARG A 231 -17.32 -17.93 -4.47
N VAL A 232 -16.47 -16.92 -4.52
CA VAL A 232 -16.82 -15.54 -4.88
C VAL A 232 -16.32 -15.12 -6.26
N CYS A 233 -15.20 -15.67 -6.71
CA CYS A 233 -14.66 -15.43 -8.05
C CYS A 233 -14.13 -16.72 -8.62
N ARG A 234 -14.39 -16.92 -9.90
CA ARG A 234 -13.71 -17.93 -10.70
C ARG A 234 -13.82 -17.53 -12.16
N GLN A 235 -12.75 -17.69 -12.87
CA GLN A 235 -12.70 -17.46 -14.29
C GLN A 235 -12.70 -18.82 -15.01
N TYR A 236 -13.53 -18.95 -16.02
CA TYR A 236 -13.56 -20.13 -16.86
C TYR A 236 -13.21 -19.79 -18.29
N LYS A 237 -12.34 -20.59 -18.84
CA LYS A 237 -12.25 -20.81 -20.28
C LYS A 237 -12.05 -22.30 -20.49
N TYR A 238 -12.74 -22.85 -21.44
CA TYR A 238 -12.62 -24.25 -21.78
C TYR A 238 -11.88 -24.36 -23.12
N ASP A 239 -11.01 -25.35 -23.23
CA ASP A 239 -10.44 -25.74 -24.52
C ASP A 239 -11.48 -26.53 -25.35
N ASP A 240 -11.12 -26.89 -26.58
CA ASP A 240 -11.98 -27.66 -27.49
C ASP A 240 -12.37 -29.04 -26.96
N LYS A 241 -11.73 -29.49 -25.88
CA LYS A 241 -11.98 -30.77 -25.20
C LYS A 241 -12.83 -30.58 -23.93
N GLY A 242 -13.28 -29.37 -23.64
CA GLY A 242 -14.04 -29.05 -22.45
C GLY A 242 -13.17 -29.02 -21.16
N VAL A 243 -11.86 -28.89 -21.28
CA VAL A 243 -10.96 -28.75 -20.14
C VAL A 243 -10.85 -27.29 -19.75
N ARG A 244 -11.01 -26.98 -18.48
CA ARG A 244 -10.86 -25.65 -17.94
C ARG A 244 -9.40 -25.21 -17.97
N ILE A 245 -9.13 -24.04 -18.49
CA ILE A 245 -7.79 -23.48 -18.69
C ILE A 245 -7.51 -22.21 -17.90
N PHE A 246 -8.52 -21.62 -17.22
CA PHE A 246 -8.33 -20.48 -16.33
C PHE A 246 -8.69 -20.79 -14.89
N SER A 247 -8.01 -20.13 -13.96
CA SER A 247 -8.38 -20.15 -12.54
C SER A 247 -8.06 -18.81 -11.90
N ASP A 248 -9.01 -18.29 -11.13
CA ASP A 248 -8.75 -17.13 -10.24
C ASP A 248 -8.09 -17.61 -8.96
N GLN A 249 -7.08 -16.88 -8.54
CA GLN A 249 -6.29 -17.22 -7.36
C GLN A 249 -5.65 -15.97 -6.73
N MET A 250 -4.95 -16.16 -5.63
CA MET A 250 -4.19 -15.13 -4.91
C MET A 250 -5.00 -13.83 -4.70
N PRO A 251 -6.14 -13.92 -4.00
CA PRO A 251 -7.02 -12.78 -3.81
C PRO A 251 -6.44 -11.76 -2.85
N CYS A 252 -6.62 -10.48 -3.16
CA CYS A 252 -6.45 -9.39 -2.23
C CYS A 252 -7.63 -8.44 -2.36
N PHE A 253 -8.27 -8.12 -1.24
CA PHE A 253 -9.45 -7.25 -1.20
C PHE A 253 -9.24 -6.07 -0.26
N ARG A 254 -9.74 -4.93 -0.64
CA ARG A 254 -9.80 -3.73 0.21
C ARG A 254 -11.15 -3.06 0.10
N LEU A 255 -11.54 -2.40 1.17
CA LEU A 255 -12.70 -1.52 1.16
C LEU A 255 -12.27 -0.19 0.54
N LEU A 256 -13.03 0.28 -0.43
CA LEU A 256 -12.85 1.61 -1.00
C LEU A 256 -13.35 2.68 -0.02
N ASN A 257 -13.01 3.95 -0.29
CA ASN A 257 -13.35 5.06 0.60
C ASN A 257 -14.84 5.44 0.61
N ASP A 258 -15.66 4.83 -0.26
CA ASP A 258 -17.12 4.92 -0.16
C ASP A 258 -17.68 4.18 1.08
N GLY A 259 -16.85 3.34 1.71
CA GLY A 259 -17.21 2.55 2.89
C GLY A 259 -18.11 1.35 2.60
N GLU A 260 -18.43 1.06 1.35
CA GLU A 260 -19.39 0.04 0.93
C GLU A 260 -18.89 -0.90 -0.16
N THR A 261 -17.93 -0.48 -0.98
CA THR A 261 -17.43 -1.25 -2.11
C THR A 261 -16.15 -1.99 -1.75
N LEU A 262 -16.18 -3.30 -1.87
CA LEU A 262 -14.99 -4.14 -1.84
C LEU A 262 -14.35 -4.17 -3.23
N PHE A 263 -13.11 -3.73 -3.30
CA PHE A 263 -12.29 -3.82 -4.50
C PHE A 263 -11.32 -4.99 -4.36
N GLY A 264 -11.34 -5.90 -5.33
CA GLY A 264 -10.45 -7.05 -5.39
C GLY A 264 -9.49 -6.97 -6.57
N PHE A 265 -8.26 -7.39 -6.35
CA PHE A 265 -7.24 -7.57 -7.38
C PHE A 265 -6.72 -9.00 -7.30
N LEU A 266 -7.00 -9.78 -8.34
CA LEU A 266 -6.83 -11.22 -8.35
C LEU A 266 -5.91 -11.63 -9.48
N GLU A 267 -5.12 -12.68 -9.22
CA GLU A 267 -4.35 -13.37 -10.24
C GLU A 267 -5.26 -14.39 -10.94
N ALA A 268 -5.23 -14.42 -12.26
CA ALA A 268 -5.87 -15.46 -13.05
C ALA A 268 -4.79 -16.26 -13.78
N ARG A 269 -4.70 -17.55 -13.46
CA ARG A 269 -3.74 -18.45 -14.10
C ARG A 269 -4.36 -19.07 -15.35
N LEU A 270 -3.73 -18.80 -16.49
CA LEU A 270 -4.01 -19.46 -17.76
C LEU A 270 -3.15 -20.70 -17.87
N GLU A 271 -3.77 -21.87 -17.94
CA GLU A 271 -3.06 -23.11 -18.23
C GLU A 271 -2.56 -23.11 -19.68
N PRO A 272 -1.39 -23.69 -19.94
CA PRO A 272 -0.77 -23.63 -21.26
C PRO A 272 -1.51 -24.44 -22.29
N ASP A 273 -1.66 -23.88 -23.49
CA ASP A 273 -2.06 -24.61 -24.68
C ASP A 273 -0.87 -25.43 -25.19
N GLY A 274 -0.86 -26.75 -24.92
CA GLY A 274 0.07 -27.69 -25.52
C GLY A 274 1.32 -28.08 -24.71
N PRO A 275 2.16 -28.95 -25.23
CA PRO A 275 3.18 -29.68 -24.47
C PRO A 275 4.42 -28.88 -24.05
N GLN A 276 4.57 -27.66 -24.50
CA GLN A 276 5.67 -26.76 -24.09
C GLN A 276 5.22 -25.58 -23.24
N GLY A 277 3.95 -25.54 -22.87
CA GLY A 277 3.34 -24.35 -22.31
C GLY A 277 3.82 -24.03 -20.88
N LYS A 278 4.23 -22.80 -20.69
CA LYS A 278 4.34 -22.20 -19.37
C LYS A 278 2.99 -21.57 -19.05
N SER A 279 2.52 -21.74 -17.81
CA SER A 279 1.34 -21.00 -17.34
C SER A 279 1.57 -19.50 -17.51
N THR A 280 0.59 -18.82 -18.06
CA THR A 280 0.56 -17.33 -18.11
C THR A 280 -0.33 -16.84 -16.97
N TYR A 281 0.09 -15.78 -16.34
CA TYR A 281 -0.66 -15.16 -15.26
C TYR A 281 -1.13 -13.79 -15.73
N MET A 282 -2.40 -13.52 -15.46
CA MET A 282 -3.07 -12.28 -15.79
C MET A 282 -3.71 -11.72 -14.52
N MET A 283 -3.77 -10.41 -14.40
CA MET A 283 -4.49 -9.77 -13.31
C MET A 283 -5.93 -9.48 -13.73
N SER A 284 -6.83 -9.54 -12.76
CA SER A 284 -8.23 -9.18 -12.91
C SER A 284 -8.68 -8.33 -11.72
N THR A 285 -9.59 -7.40 -11.96
CA THR A 285 -10.24 -6.62 -10.90
C THR A 285 -11.67 -7.07 -10.70
N VAL A 286 -12.16 -6.90 -9.50
CA VAL A 286 -13.56 -7.12 -9.15
C VAL A 286 -14.01 -6.08 -8.15
N ARG A 287 -15.25 -5.61 -8.29
CA ARG A 287 -15.90 -4.75 -7.31
C ARG A 287 -17.16 -5.42 -6.83
N ASN A 288 -17.35 -5.46 -5.54
CA ASN A 288 -18.56 -5.98 -4.93
C ASN A 288 -19.11 -4.95 -3.95
N ARG A 289 -20.32 -4.51 -4.22
CA ARG A 289 -20.98 -3.57 -3.35
C ARG A 289 -21.69 -4.30 -2.22
N GLY A 290 -21.52 -3.80 -1.01
CA GLY A 290 -21.89 -4.52 0.18
C GLY A 290 -20.89 -5.62 0.54
N PHE A 291 -21.14 -6.32 1.63
CA PHE A 291 -20.19 -7.25 2.22
C PHE A 291 -20.64 -8.71 2.08
N ASP A 292 -21.79 -8.94 1.48
CA ASP A 292 -22.34 -10.26 1.28
C ASP A 292 -22.12 -10.71 -0.16
N TRP A 293 -21.42 -11.80 -0.29
CA TRP A 293 -21.18 -12.42 -1.59
C TRP A 293 -22.36 -13.31 -1.96
N GLN A 294 -22.72 -13.27 -3.24
CA GLN A 294 -23.73 -14.19 -3.77
C GLN A 294 -23.04 -15.44 -4.31
N PRO A 295 -23.60 -16.63 -4.05
CA PRO A 295 -23.06 -17.86 -4.62
C PRO A 295 -22.98 -17.77 -6.14
N LEU A 296 -21.86 -18.21 -6.70
CA LEU A 296 -21.73 -18.33 -8.15
C LEU A 296 -22.57 -19.50 -8.64
N GLY A 297 -23.36 -19.29 -9.69
CA GLY A 297 -23.87 -20.37 -10.52
C GLY A 297 -22.72 -21.02 -11.28
N GLU A 298 -22.95 -22.21 -11.85
CA GLU A 298 -21.90 -22.94 -12.59
C GLU A 298 -21.37 -22.16 -13.79
N GLU A 299 -22.20 -21.30 -14.38
CA GLU A 299 -21.87 -20.49 -15.58
C GLU A 299 -21.33 -19.09 -15.26
N ARG A 300 -21.28 -18.69 -13.97
CA ARG A 300 -20.86 -17.36 -13.58
C ARG A 300 -19.40 -17.34 -13.16
N GLU A 301 -18.66 -16.37 -13.66
CA GLU A 301 -17.23 -16.18 -13.36
C GLU A 301 -16.97 -15.34 -12.11
N GLY A 302 -17.94 -14.56 -11.66
CA GLY A 302 -17.79 -13.67 -10.52
C GLY A 302 -18.86 -12.60 -10.47
N PRO A 303 -18.68 -11.58 -9.63
CA PRO A 303 -19.54 -10.40 -9.61
C PRO A 303 -19.68 -9.75 -10.98
N ALA A 304 -20.80 -9.06 -11.19
CA ALA A 304 -21.09 -8.41 -12.48
C ALA A 304 -20.07 -7.30 -12.84
N ASP A 305 -19.59 -6.58 -11.82
CA ASP A 305 -18.55 -5.56 -12.01
C ASP A 305 -17.16 -6.20 -11.88
N ARG A 306 -16.68 -6.68 -12.99
CA ARG A 306 -15.38 -7.35 -13.10
C ARG A 306 -14.70 -7.02 -14.42
N GLU A 307 -13.42 -6.66 -14.34
CA GLU A 307 -12.54 -6.55 -15.50
C GLU A 307 -11.56 -7.73 -15.49
N THR A 308 -11.62 -8.57 -16.51
CA THR A 308 -10.78 -9.78 -16.59
C THR A 308 -9.55 -9.53 -17.46
N ASN A 309 -8.42 -10.12 -17.03
CA ASN A 309 -7.18 -10.13 -17.82
C ASN A 309 -6.67 -8.73 -18.21
N VAL A 310 -6.71 -7.80 -17.27
CA VAL A 310 -6.36 -6.38 -17.52
C VAL A 310 -4.88 -6.18 -17.84
N VAL A 311 -4.00 -7.00 -17.27
CA VAL A 311 -2.56 -6.95 -17.52
C VAL A 311 -1.92 -8.31 -17.30
N THR A 312 -0.88 -8.64 -18.07
CA THR A 312 -0.03 -9.81 -17.81
C THR A 312 0.80 -9.56 -16.56
N GLY A 313 0.59 -10.34 -15.53
CA GLY A 313 1.24 -10.18 -14.25
C GLY A 313 0.74 -11.20 -13.22
N CYS A 314 1.35 -11.23 -12.07
CA CYS A 314 0.99 -12.15 -10.97
C CYS A 314 1.16 -11.49 -9.61
N ALA A 315 0.71 -12.17 -8.56
CA ALA A 315 0.94 -11.77 -7.17
C ALA A 315 0.40 -10.37 -6.83
N GLY A 316 -0.89 -10.15 -7.08
CA GLY A 316 -1.54 -8.87 -6.83
C GLY A 316 -1.69 -8.51 -5.36
N TYR A 317 -1.57 -7.23 -5.05
CA TYR A 317 -1.91 -6.67 -3.74
C TYR A 317 -2.56 -5.30 -3.89
N VAL A 318 -3.33 -4.86 -2.87
CA VAL A 318 -4.09 -3.60 -2.90
C VAL A 318 -3.90 -2.83 -1.61
N ALA A 319 -3.78 -1.52 -1.74
CA ALA A 319 -3.91 -0.56 -0.65
C ALA A 319 -4.82 0.59 -1.07
N THR A 320 -5.37 1.32 -0.12
CA THR A 320 -6.15 2.53 -0.36
C THR A 320 -5.61 3.66 0.51
N PHE A 321 -5.52 4.86 -0.05
CA PHE A 321 -5.18 6.05 0.71
C PHE A 321 -6.45 6.67 1.31
N PRO A 322 -6.40 7.31 2.49
CA PRO A 322 -7.54 8.03 3.04
C PRO A 322 -8.07 9.16 2.16
N SER A 323 -7.25 9.72 1.27
CA SER A 323 -7.67 10.70 0.26
C SER A 323 -8.52 10.09 -0.86
N GLY A 324 -8.50 8.77 -1.03
CA GLY A 324 -9.37 8.03 -1.92
C GLY A 324 -8.67 7.18 -2.95
N GLU A 325 -7.44 7.50 -3.29
CA GLU A 325 -6.72 6.79 -4.33
C GLU A 325 -6.54 5.32 -3.95
N THR A 326 -6.65 4.47 -4.96
CA THR A 326 -6.37 3.04 -4.86
C THR A 326 -4.96 2.79 -5.36
N LEU A 327 -4.20 1.97 -4.68
CA LEU A 327 -2.88 1.54 -5.10
C LEU A 327 -2.90 0.03 -5.28
N VAL A 328 -2.54 -0.43 -6.47
CA VAL A 328 -2.35 -1.85 -6.76
C VAL A 328 -0.88 -2.15 -7.01
N SER A 329 -0.46 -3.33 -6.60
CA SER A 329 0.84 -3.87 -7.00
C SER A 329 0.68 -5.24 -7.64
N CYS A 330 1.55 -5.55 -8.58
CA CYS A 330 1.73 -6.92 -9.06
C CYS A 330 3.15 -7.10 -9.62
N ASN A 331 3.51 -8.34 -9.91
CA ASN A 331 4.77 -8.62 -10.58
C ASN A 331 4.55 -8.66 -12.09
N ILE A 332 5.14 -7.70 -12.80
CA ILE A 332 5.21 -7.65 -14.26
C ILE A 332 6.67 -7.90 -14.65
N ASP A 333 6.92 -8.87 -15.52
CA ASP A 333 8.28 -9.25 -15.94
C ASP A 333 9.22 -9.58 -14.76
N ARG A 334 8.67 -10.13 -13.68
CA ARG A 334 9.37 -10.39 -12.41
C ARG A 334 9.79 -9.13 -11.63
N MET A 335 9.28 -7.98 -11.98
CA MET A 335 9.51 -6.71 -11.28
C MET A 335 8.28 -6.35 -10.46
N PHE A 336 8.49 -5.95 -9.22
CA PHE A 336 7.42 -5.40 -8.41
C PHE A 336 6.98 -4.06 -9.00
N SER A 337 5.74 -3.99 -9.40
CA SER A 337 5.19 -2.86 -10.16
C SER A 337 3.96 -2.31 -9.46
N LEU A 338 3.86 -1.01 -9.37
CA LEU A 338 2.79 -0.26 -8.70
C LEU A 338 2.01 0.58 -9.70
N LYS A 339 0.71 0.71 -9.47
CA LYS A 339 -0.15 1.60 -10.26
C LYS A 339 -1.18 2.27 -9.35
N ILE A 340 -1.27 3.58 -9.47
CA ILE A 340 -2.28 4.37 -8.76
C ILE A 340 -3.61 4.27 -9.49
N GLY A 341 -4.69 4.18 -8.73
CA GLY A 341 -6.08 4.11 -9.07
C GLY A 341 -6.91 5.25 -8.47
N ASP A 342 -8.06 5.57 -9.10
CA ASP A 342 -9.03 6.51 -8.58
C ASP A 342 -9.76 5.97 -7.33
N ARG A 343 -10.72 6.72 -6.83
CA ARG A 343 -11.51 6.35 -5.66
C ARG A 343 -12.42 5.14 -5.88
N GLU A 344 -12.67 4.79 -7.12
CA GLU A 344 -13.51 3.67 -7.52
C GLU A 344 -12.70 2.42 -7.84
N GLY A 345 -11.38 2.48 -7.69
CA GLY A 345 -10.49 1.38 -8.04
C GLY A 345 -10.47 1.10 -9.55
N ARG A 346 -10.61 2.15 -10.36
CA ARG A 346 -10.56 2.08 -11.82
C ARG A 346 -9.22 2.59 -12.34
N VAL A 347 -8.95 2.36 -13.61
CA VAL A 347 -7.70 2.78 -14.28
C VAL A 347 -7.66 4.29 -14.46
N PHE A 348 -6.49 4.85 -14.56
CA PHE A 348 -6.18 6.24 -14.40
C PHE A 348 -5.64 6.96 -15.60
N ASN A 349 -5.77 8.30 -15.58
CA ASN A 349 -5.18 9.23 -16.53
C ASN A 349 -5.54 8.89 -17.98
N GLY A 350 -6.70 8.25 -18.22
CA GLY A 350 -7.10 7.78 -19.52
C GLY A 350 -6.15 6.75 -20.15
N ARG A 351 -5.24 6.18 -19.35
CA ARG A 351 -4.21 5.26 -19.80
C ARG A 351 -4.63 3.82 -19.57
N SER A 352 -4.09 2.94 -20.38
CA SER A 352 -4.40 1.52 -20.28
C SER A 352 -3.72 0.86 -19.07
N TRP A 353 -4.20 -0.29 -18.66
CA TRP A 353 -3.51 -1.11 -17.68
C TRP A 353 -2.09 -1.51 -18.09
N ALA A 354 -1.78 -1.49 -19.37
CA ALA A 354 -0.47 -1.90 -19.90
C ALA A 354 0.64 -0.86 -19.69
N GLU A 355 0.29 0.39 -19.40
CA GLU A 355 1.22 1.52 -19.37
C GLU A 355 1.40 2.07 -17.94
N ASP A 356 2.49 2.83 -17.73
CA ASP A 356 2.75 3.65 -16.52
C ASP A 356 2.77 2.90 -15.20
N TRP A 357 3.39 1.74 -15.19
CA TRP A 357 3.71 1.05 -13.96
C TRP A 357 4.98 1.61 -13.33
N PHE A 358 4.86 2.08 -12.10
CA PHE A 358 5.99 2.51 -11.30
C PHE A 358 6.73 1.31 -10.69
N ARG A 359 8.03 1.24 -10.87
CA ARG A 359 8.88 0.12 -10.42
C ARG A 359 9.88 0.62 -9.37
N PRO A 360 9.52 0.60 -8.08
CA PRO A 360 10.29 1.26 -7.04
C PRO A 360 11.51 0.46 -6.55
N PHE A 361 11.59 -0.83 -6.87
CA PHE A 361 12.65 -1.69 -6.41
C PHE A 361 13.58 -2.08 -7.55
N GLU A 362 14.85 -2.18 -7.22
CA GLU A 362 15.84 -2.72 -8.13
C GLU A 362 15.76 -4.26 -8.19
N GLY A 363 16.06 -4.81 -9.36
CA GLY A 363 16.16 -6.23 -9.54
C GLY A 363 14.81 -6.96 -9.60
N ARG A 364 14.91 -8.28 -9.62
CA ARG A 364 13.77 -9.19 -9.70
C ARG A 364 13.27 -9.55 -8.32
N GLY A 365 11.96 -9.66 -8.18
CA GLY A 365 11.36 -10.11 -6.94
C GLY A 365 9.89 -10.47 -7.11
N PHE A 366 9.32 -11.10 -6.08
CA PHE A 366 7.98 -11.66 -6.16
C PHE A 366 7.19 -11.45 -4.88
N TRP A 367 5.87 -11.68 -5.01
CA TRP A 367 4.88 -11.85 -3.93
C TRP A 367 4.91 -10.74 -2.90
N GLY A 368 5.00 -9.50 -3.36
CA GLY A 368 5.04 -8.33 -2.48
C GLY A 368 3.73 -8.06 -1.75
N SER A 369 3.77 -7.11 -0.83
CA SER A 369 2.62 -6.59 -0.10
C SER A 369 2.70 -5.09 0.09
N LEU A 370 1.57 -4.48 0.39
CA LEU A 370 1.41 -3.05 0.65
C LEU A 370 0.69 -2.87 1.98
N GLU A 371 1.12 -1.88 2.78
CA GLU A 371 0.44 -1.49 4.00
C GLU A 371 0.37 0.04 4.09
N PRO A 372 -0.83 0.64 4.12
CA PRO A 372 -1.00 2.07 4.32
C PRO A 372 -0.49 2.49 5.71
N ILE A 373 0.26 3.58 5.76
CA ILE A 373 0.78 4.14 7.00
C ILE A 373 -0.06 5.33 7.44
N ASP A 374 -0.35 6.23 6.52
CA ASP A 374 -1.16 7.44 6.73
C ASP A 374 -1.79 7.92 5.41
N ALA A 375 -2.28 9.16 5.41
CA ALA A 375 -2.95 9.76 4.25
C ALA A 375 -2.06 9.87 2.99
N HIS A 376 -0.75 9.81 3.15
CA HIS A 376 0.20 10.09 2.07
C HIS A 376 1.20 8.97 1.82
N ARG A 377 1.29 7.97 2.73
CA ARG A 377 2.38 6.99 2.67
C ARG A 377 1.86 5.56 2.72
N VAL A 378 2.49 4.73 1.93
CA VAL A 378 2.34 3.26 1.93
C VAL A 378 3.72 2.63 2.03
N VAL A 379 3.88 1.63 2.87
CA VAL A 379 5.06 0.77 2.85
C VAL A 379 4.80 -0.44 1.98
N GLY A 380 5.78 -0.79 1.16
CA GLY A 380 5.79 -2.02 0.37
C GLY A 380 6.94 -2.93 0.77
N ALA A 381 6.72 -4.22 0.66
CA ALA A 381 7.75 -5.24 0.86
C ALA A 381 7.76 -6.20 -0.32
N MET A 382 8.95 -6.61 -0.76
CA MET A 382 9.15 -7.56 -1.84
C MET A 382 10.32 -8.49 -1.50
N HIS A 383 10.25 -9.78 -1.82
CA HIS A 383 11.43 -10.61 -1.73
C HIS A 383 12.27 -10.51 -2.99
N CYS A 384 13.56 -10.59 -2.82
CA CYS A 384 14.57 -10.72 -3.88
C CYS A 384 15.60 -11.79 -3.50
N ASP A 385 16.57 -12.04 -4.36
CA ASP A 385 17.58 -13.06 -4.10
C ASP A 385 18.44 -12.75 -2.87
N GLU A 386 18.64 -11.46 -2.57
CA GLU A 386 19.44 -10.97 -1.44
C GLU A 386 18.68 -10.92 -0.11
N GLY A 387 17.35 -11.03 -0.14
CA GLY A 387 16.52 -10.94 1.08
C GLY A 387 15.17 -10.29 0.83
N ILE A 388 14.76 -9.40 1.75
CA ILE A 388 13.50 -8.64 1.63
C ILE A 388 13.83 -7.16 1.45
N GLN A 389 13.36 -6.58 0.34
CA GLN A 389 13.39 -5.15 0.12
C GLN A 389 12.13 -4.50 0.71
N ILE A 390 12.31 -3.40 1.41
CA ILE A 390 11.25 -2.56 1.97
C ILE A 390 11.39 -1.15 1.41
N GLY A 391 10.30 -0.62 0.88
CA GLY A 391 10.22 0.74 0.36
C GLY A 391 9.08 1.52 0.98
N LEU A 392 9.29 2.81 1.16
CA LEU A 392 8.26 3.75 1.57
C LEU A 392 7.86 4.58 0.36
N PHE A 393 6.58 4.50 -0.02
CA PHE A 393 6.04 5.20 -1.18
C PHE A 393 5.18 6.36 -0.71
N HIS A 394 5.33 7.49 -1.39
CA HIS A 394 4.68 8.74 -1.06
C HIS A 394 3.74 9.16 -2.18
N LEU A 395 2.54 9.54 -1.81
CA LEU A 395 1.58 10.11 -2.74
C LEU A 395 1.75 11.63 -2.76
N ASN A 396 2.35 12.11 -3.84
CA ASN A 396 2.64 13.53 -4.04
C ASN A 396 1.44 14.26 -4.63
N HIS A 397 0.60 14.85 -3.81
CA HIS A 397 -0.46 15.74 -4.29
C HIS A 397 -0.72 16.88 -3.31
N ARG A 398 -0.59 16.64 -2.03
CA ARG A 398 -0.80 17.64 -0.99
C ARG A 398 -0.05 17.32 0.29
N ILE A 399 0.23 18.36 1.07
CA ILE A 399 0.68 18.26 2.46
C ILE A 399 0.00 19.34 3.30
N ASP A 400 -0.13 19.07 4.58
CA ASP A 400 -0.54 20.06 5.57
C ASP A 400 0.73 20.71 6.14
N ALA A 401 0.80 22.03 6.09
CA ALA A 401 1.86 22.80 6.73
C ALA A 401 1.41 23.16 8.15
N PRO A 402 1.94 22.54 9.20
CA PRO A 402 1.56 22.80 10.57
C PRO A 402 2.04 24.19 11.01
N LYS A 403 1.35 24.76 12.01
CA LYS A 403 1.82 25.99 12.63
C LYS A 403 3.06 25.73 13.47
N ALA A 404 4.18 26.29 13.03
CA ALA A 404 5.46 26.19 13.71
C ALA A 404 6.31 27.44 13.41
N ARG A 405 7.25 27.75 14.27
CA ARG A 405 8.21 28.82 14.04
C ARG A 405 9.58 28.21 13.87
N ILE A 406 10.13 28.35 12.69
CA ILE A 406 11.47 27.91 12.33
C ILE A 406 12.42 29.11 12.40
N ARG A 407 13.62 28.86 12.89
CA ARG A 407 14.74 29.80 12.74
C ARG A 407 15.63 29.28 11.61
N PRO A 408 15.60 29.91 10.44
CA PRO A 408 16.41 29.45 9.32
C PRO A 408 17.89 29.55 9.67
N ASP A 409 18.55 28.43 9.91
CA ASP A 409 19.97 28.33 10.21
C ASP A 409 20.66 27.19 9.43
N GLY A 410 19.90 26.52 8.56
CA GLY A 410 20.33 25.40 7.73
C GLY A 410 20.34 24.07 8.46
N ASP A 411 19.85 23.99 9.70
CA ASP A 411 19.72 22.74 10.45
C ASP A 411 18.29 22.17 10.29
N GLY A 412 18.10 21.33 9.30
CA GLY A 412 16.81 20.70 9.04
C GLY A 412 16.31 19.72 10.12
N ARG A 413 17.12 19.36 11.12
CA ARG A 413 16.77 18.37 12.15
C ARG A 413 15.64 18.83 13.09
N GLU A 414 15.37 20.11 13.17
CA GLU A 414 14.25 20.66 13.93
C GLU A 414 12.90 20.47 13.22
N TRP A 415 12.91 20.18 11.92
CA TRP A 415 11.73 19.92 11.14
C TRP A 415 11.14 18.58 11.50
N ARG A 416 9.95 18.63 12.07
CA ARG A 416 9.20 17.47 12.49
C ARG A 416 7.93 17.36 11.65
N GLY A 417 7.48 16.15 11.49
CA GLY A 417 6.26 15.85 10.76
C GLY A 417 6.51 14.79 9.69
N ASP A 418 5.47 14.03 9.45
CA ASP A 418 5.54 12.88 8.55
C ASP A 418 5.24 13.25 7.11
N GLN A 419 4.65 14.42 6.87
CA GLN A 419 4.26 14.85 5.54
C GLN A 419 5.40 15.56 4.82
N ALA A 420 5.62 15.14 3.59
CA ALA A 420 6.59 15.74 2.70
C ALA A 420 6.18 15.52 1.24
N LEU A 421 6.69 16.34 0.35
CA LEU A 421 6.65 16.13 -1.10
C LEU A 421 8.01 15.58 -1.55
N PHE A 422 8.00 14.71 -2.54
CA PHE A 422 9.17 14.01 -3.03
C PHE A 422 9.34 14.20 -4.53
N ILE A 423 10.58 14.24 -5.01
CA ILE A 423 10.89 14.35 -6.43
C ILE A 423 12.16 13.55 -6.74
N GLY A 424 12.21 12.98 -7.92
CA GLY A 424 13.41 12.32 -8.44
C GLY A 424 13.68 10.97 -7.84
N SER A 425 12.71 10.06 -7.92
CA SER A 425 12.92 8.64 -7.52
C SER A 425 14.15 8.06 -8.21
N ASP A 426 15.15 7.65 -7.41
CA ASP A 426 16.40 7.03 -7.87
C ASP A 426 17.23 7.86 -8.86
N SER A 427 17.17 9.15 -8.78
CA SER A 427 17.92 10.03 -9.66
C SER A 427 18.82 10.99 -8.87
N PRO A 428 19.83 11.60 -9.52
CA PRO A 428 20.63 12.65 -8.90
C PRO A 428 19.84 13.89 -8.45
N THR A 429 18.55 13.94 -8.79
CA THR A 429 17.63 15.02 -8.42
C THR A 429 16.82 14.72 -7.18
N GLU A 430 17.04 13.58 -6.51
CA GLU A 430 16.30 13.20 -5.29
C GLU A 430 16.21 14.32 -4.27
N THR A 431 15.00 14.80 -4.02
CA THR A 431 14.76 15.93 -3.13
C THR A 431 13.47 15.72 -2.33
N ILE A 432 13.54 16.05 -1.05
CA ILE A 432 12.39 16.06 -0.15
C ILE A 432 12.04 17.51 0.16
N VAL A 433 10.76 17.88 0.09
CA VAL A 433 10.28 19.21 0.47
C VAL A 433 9.29 19.10 1.62
N ARG A 434 9.52 19.89 2.67
CA ARG A 434 8.63 20.02 3.82
C ARG A 434 8.16 21.46 3.96
N ALA A 435 7.02 21.67 4.60
CA ALA A 435 6.45 22.98 4.84
C ALA A 435 5.90 23.13 6.25
N CYS A 436 6.05 24.32 6.82
CA CYS A 436 5.31 24.79 8.00
C CYS A 436 5.11 26.30 7.92
N HIS A 437 4.33 26.90 8.83
CA HIS A 437 4.10 28.35 8.83
C HIS A 437 3.95 28.92 10.24
N ASP A 438 4.22 30.22 10.41
CA ASP A 438 3.99 30.95 11.68
C ASP A 438 2.76 31.89 11.62
N GLY A 439 1.98 31.81 10.54
CA GLY A 439 0.84 32.67 10.25
C GLY A 439 1.19 33.96 9.50
N LYS A 440 2.48 34.27 9.36
CA LYS A 440 2.99 35.43 8.58
C LYS A 440 3.97 34.98 7.49
N ARG A 441 4.63 33.87 7.69
CA ARG A 441 5.65 33.30 6.82
C ARG A 441 5.35 31.85 6.58
N LEU A 442 5.51 31.41 5.35
CA LEU A 442 5.69 30.03 4.99
C LEU A 442 7.18 29.71 5.10
N TYR A 443 7.50 28.61 5.74
CA TYR A 443 8.85 28.04 5.78
C TYR A 443 8.83 26.79 4.91
N LEU A 444 9.80 26.68 4.03
CA LEU A 444 10.03 25.48 3.23
C LEU A 444 11.41 24.93 3.57
N LEU A 445 11.51 23.62 3.69
CA LEU A 445 12.77 22.90 3.76
C LEU A 445 12.92 22.07 2.50
N THR A 446 14.00 22.23 1.77
CA THR A 446 14.41 21.30 0.73
C THR A 446 15.60 20.48 1.21
N GLU A 447 15.42 19.16 1.24
CA GLU A 447 16.50 18.23 1.53
C GLU A 447 16.98 17.60 0.24
N ARG A 448 18.19 17.86 -0.13
CA ARG A 448 18.86 17.17 -1.22
C ARG A 448 19.66 16.00 -0.69
N LEU A 449 19.41 14.82 -1.20
CA LEU A 449 19.94 13.57 -0.64
C LEU A 449 21.31 13.18 -1.18
N ASP A 450 21.76 13.80 -2.27
CA ASP A 450 23.09 13.60 -2.80
C ASP A 450 24.12 14.52 -2.08
N PRO A 451 25.08 13.94 -1.33
CA PRO A 451 26.08 14.73 -0.59
C PRO A 451 27.14 15.38 -1.49
N GLU A 452 27.42 14.80 -2.65
CA GLU A 452 28.42 15.28 -3.61
C GLU A 452 27.78 15.37 -4.99
N PRO A 453 26.95 16.40 -5.25
CA PRO A 453 26.31 16.52 -6.54
C PRO A 453 27.37 16.72 -7.63
N ALA A 454 27.45 15.76 -8.53
CA ALA A 454 28.14 15.94 -9.77
C ALA A 454 27.40 17.02 -10.59
N GLY A 455 28.10 17.99 -11.13
CA GLY A 455 27.47 19.11 -11.83
C GLY A 455 26.91 20.20 -10.90
N ASN A 456 26.40 21.28 -11.45
CA ASN A 456 25.89 22.43 -10.71
C ASN A 456 24.38 22.28 -10.44
N PRO A 457 23.98 21.59 -9.37
CA PRO A 457 22.56 21.33 -9.09
C PRO A 457 21.85 22.63 -8.74
N THR A 458 20.67 22.80 -9.32
CA THR A 458 19.82 23.96 -9.05
C THR A 458 18.39 23.49 -8.81
N ALA A 459 17.63 24.27 -8.04
CA ALA A 459 16.20 24.06 -7.88
C ALA A 459 15.45 25.36 -8.17
N SER A 460 14.38 25.27 -8.94
CA SER A 460 13.43 26.37 -9.14
C SER A 460 12.13 26.00 -8.45
N LEU A 461 11.68 26.83 -7.53
CA LEU A 461 10.46 26.62 -6.77
C LEU A 461 9.47 27.74 -7.07
N SER A 462 8.21 27.39 -7.14
CA SER A 462 7.11 28.34 -7.33
C SER A 462 6.03 28.10 -6.29
N VAL A 463 5.56 29.17 -5.68
CA VAL A 463 4.41 29.16 -4.76
C VAL A 463 3.36 30.12 -5.28
N GLU A 464 2.12 29.69 -5.37
CA GLU A 464 1.01 30.50 -5.90
C GLU A 464 -0.18 30.46 -4.95
N HIS A 465 -0.88 31.58 -4.84
CA HIS A 465 -2.18 31.71 -4.18
C HIS A 465 -2.97 32.85 -4.82
N ALA A 466 -4.22 32.58 -5.18
CA ALA A 466 -5.17 33.57 -5.71
C ALA A 466 -4.61 34.43 -6.88
N GLY A 467 -3.83 33.82 -7.78
CA GLY A 467 -3.22 34.50 -8.92
C GLY A 467 -1.92 35.25 -8.61
N ARG A 468 -1.44 35.22 -7.35
CA ARG A 468 -0.15 35.78 -6.95
C ARG A 468 0.89 34.68 -6.89
N ARG A 469 2.01 34.90 -7.54
CA ARG A 469 3.08 33.91 -7.65
C ARG A 469 4.40 34.44 -7.13
N ILE A 470 5.11 33.61 -6.38
CA ILE A 470 6.48 33.83 -5.95
C ILE A 470 7.34 32.73 -6.58
N ASP A 471 8.32 33.16 -7.36
CA ASP A 471 9.34 32.29 -7.90
C ASP A 471 10.65 32.52 -7.15
N LEU A 472 11.34 31.42 -6.87
CA LEU A 472 12.67 31.45 -6.26
C LEU A 472 13.58 30.37 -6.86
N THR A 473 14.86 30.58 -6.77
CA THR A 473 15.85 29.62 -7.24
C THR A 473 16.86 29.35 -6.11
N ILE A 474 17.15 28.07 -5.90
CA ILE A 474 18.30 27.63 -5.10
C ILE A 474 19.42 27.34 -6.08
N THR A 475 20.51 28.08 -5.95
CA THR A 475 21.69 27.94 -6.78
C THR A 475 22.57 26.78 -6.30
N ALA A 476 23.57 26.42 -7.09
CA ALA A 476 24.47 25.29 -6.80
C ALA A 476 25.22 25.42 -5.47
N ASP A 477 25.51 26.62 -5.04
CA ASP A 477 26.12 26.91 -3.73
C ASP A 477 25.11 26.92 -2.57
N GLY A 478 23.81 26.75 -2.88
CA GLY A 478 22.72 26.75 -1.90
C GLY A 478 22.12 28.13 -1.63
N SER A 479 22.57 29.19 -2.32
CA SER A 479 21.98 30.51 -2.16
C SER A 479 20.54 30.54 -2.68
N VAL A 480 19.66 31.23 -1.95
CA VAL A 480 18.27 31.44 -2.36
C VAL A 480 18.09 32.79 -3.00
N VAL A 481 17.65 32.82 -4.24
CA VAL A 481 17.44 34.01 -5.05
C VAL A 481 15.98 34.16 -5.44
N SER A 482 15.39 35.33 -5.18
CA SER A 482 14.03 35.68 -5.61
C SER A 482 13.93 37.19 -5.88
N ARG A 483 13.00 37.57 -6.75
CA ARG A 483 12.65 38.99 -6.96
C ARG A 483 11.68 39.51 -5.90
N THR A 484 11.05 38.64 -5.12
CA THR A 484 10.08 39.01 -4.08
C THR A 484 10.83 39.47 -2.82
N PRO A 485 10.61 40.70 -2.33
CA PRO A 485 11.20 41.17 -1.09
C PRO A 485 10.86 40.27 0.10
N GLY A 486 11.83 39.99 0.95
CA GLY A 486 11.67 39.17 2.16
C GLY A 486 11.79 37.67 1.94
N VAL A 487 11.90 37.20 0.71
CA VAL A 487 12.29 35.81 0.43
C VAL A 487 13.81 35.69 0.64
N HIS A 488 14.20 34.74 1.48
CA HIS A 488 15.59 34.40 1.77
C HIS A 488 15.70 32.96 2.25
N GLY A 489 16.89 32.42 2.31
CA GLY A 489 17.13 31.07 2.83
C GLY A 489 18.57 30.86 3.28
N VAL A 490 18.77 29.77 4.01
CA VAL A 490 20.07 29.31 4.52
C VAL A 490 20.24 27.84 4.13
N CYS A 491 21.38 27.52 3.55
CA CYS A 491 21.75 26.17 3.13
C CYS A 491 22.90 25.65 3.99
N ARG A 492 22.80 24.38 4.39
CA ARG A 492 23.86 23.70 5.14
C ARG A 492 23.97 22.24 4.73
N ALA A 493 25.19 21.75 4.62
CA ALA A 493 25.46 20.35 4.33
C ALA A 493 25.38 19.49 5.60
N GLY A 494 24.87 18.26 5.48
CA GLY A 494 24.90 17.23 6.54
C GLY A 494 23.81 17.34 7.60
N PHE A 495 22.77 18.14 7.40
CA PHE A 495 21.72 18.38 8.41
C PHE A 495 20.31 18.09 7.92
N ALA A 496 20.15 17.06 7.08
CA ALA A 496 18.84 16.66 6.62
C ALA A 496 18.08 15.85 7.69
N PRO A 497 16.76 16.08 7.89
CA PRO A 497 15.93 15.34 8.83
C PRO A 497 15.86 13.83 8.55
N SER A 498 16.01 13.44 7.29
CA SER A 498 16.07 12.03 6.88
C SER A 498 17.25 11.26 7.49
N GLY A 499 18.26 11.97 8.02
CA GLY A 499 19.51 11.38 8.49
C GLY A 499 20.40 10.82 7.37
N THR A 500 20.04 11.07 6.11
CA THR A 500 20.86 10.74 4.94
C THR A 500 21.81 11.90 4.67
N PRO A 501 23.08 11.64 4.29
CA PRO A 501 23.97 12.70 3.87
C PRO A 501 23.36 13.53 2.73
N GLY A 502 23.45 14.83 2.82
CA GLY A 502 22.87 15.72 1.82
C GLY A 502 22.93 17.18 2.25
N ARG A 503 22.21 18.03 1.52
CA ARG A 503 22.10 19.46 1.81
C ARG A 503 20.67 19.79 2.23
N ALA A 504 20.53 20.52 3.33
CA ALA A 504 19.28 21.12 3.76
C ALA A 504 19.28 22.61 3.42
N THR A 505 18.24 23.09 2.75
CA THR A 505 18.04 24.53 2.50
C THR A 505 16.70 24.94 3.10
N GLU A 506 16.75 25.77 4.10
CA GLU A 506 15.60 26.38 4.74
C GLU A 506 15.27 27.70 4.05
N ILE A 507 14.01 27.90 3.69
CA ILE A 507 13.55 29.03 2.90
C ILE A 507 12.41 29.71 3.63
N VAL A 508 12.41 31.02 3.62
CA VAL A 508 11.35 31.87 4.16
C VAL A 508 10.63 32.55 3.02
N VAL A 509 9.31 32.43 2.98
CA VAL A 509 8.42 33.07 2.02
C VAL A 509 7.39 33.91 2.79
N PRO A 510 7.32 35.24 2.59
CA PRO A 510 6.34 36.06 3.29
C PRO A 510 4.93 35.81 2.75
N LEU A 511 4.00 35.32 3.59
CA LEU A 511 2.61 35.03 3.20
C LEU A 511 1.86 36.29 2.75
N ALA A 512 2.21 37.47 3.26
CA ALA A 512 1.62 38.73 2.82
C ALA A 512 1.84 39.02 1.33
N ALA A 513 2.94 38.53 0.73
CA ALA A 513 3.19 38.69 -0.70
C ALA A 513 2.30 37.80 -1.58
N LEU A 514 1.71 36.76 -0.99
CA LEU A 514 0.72 35.87 -1.61
C LEU A 514 -0.72 36.23 -1.22
N GLU A 515 -0.93 37.22 -0.35
CA GLU A 515 -2.21 37.50 0.29
C GLU A 515 -2.81 36.23 0.93
N ALA A 516 -2.01 35.41 1.57
CA ALA A 516 -2.38 34.15 2.18
C ALA A 516 -2.22 34.17 3.70
N GLY A 517 -2.99 33.33 4.39
CA GLY A 517 -2.97 33.16 5.84
C GLY A 517 -3.39 31.76 6.29
N PRO A 518 -3.44 31.51 7.61
CA PRO A 518 -3.88 30.23 8.14
C PRO A 518 -5.24 29.81 7.59
N GLY A 519 -5.35 28.56 7.18
CA GLY A 519 -6.53 27.96 6.54
C GLY A 519 -6.49 27.94 5.01
N ASP A 520 -5.63 28.77 4.40
CA ASP A 520 -5.51 28.81 2.94
C ASP A 520 -4.72 27.63 2.40
N THR A 521 -4.99 27.29 1.16
CA THR A 521 -4.24 26.27 0.40
C THR A 521 -3.45 26.95 -0.71
N LEU A 522 -2.14 26.81 -0.62
CA LEU A 522 -1.19 27.30 -1.61
C LEU A 522 -0.98 26.21 -2.67
N ARG A 523 -0.64 26.64 -3.88
CA ARG A 523 -0.16 25.77 -4.95
C ARG A 523 1.36 25.82 -4.99
N PHE A 524 2.00 24.69 -5.16
CA PHE A 524 3.44 24.53 -5.11
C PHE A 524 3.95 23.66 -6.25
N ASP A 525 5.01 24.11 -6.89
CA ASP A 525 5.75 23.31 -7.86
C ASP A 525 7.24 23.52 -7.69
N ALA A 526 8.01 22.50 -8.03
CA ALA A 526 9.46 22.58 -8.04
C ALA A 526 10.04 21.80 -9.22
N THR A 527 11.11 22.36 -9.80
CA THR A 527 11.94 21.73 -10.81
C THR A 527 13.36 21.63 -10.28
N ILE A 528 13.88 20.42 -10.22
CA ILE A 528 15.25 20.13 -9.77
C ILE A 528 16.08 19.75 -10.99
N ARG A 529 17.30 20.26 -11.08
CA ARG A 529 18.27 19.94 -12.15
C ARG A 529 19.57 19.48 -11.55
N SER A 530 20.12 18.41 -12.05
CA SER A 530 21.41 17.86 -11.67
C SER A 530 21.94 16.94 -12.77
N ASP A 531 23.24 17.01 -13.08
CA ASP A 531 23.92 16.11 -14.02
C ASP A 531 23.25 15.96 -15.39
N GLY A 532 22.71 17.04 -15.92
CA GLY A 532 21.98 17.02 -17.19
C GLY A 532 20.57 16.44 -17.09
N MET A 533 20.17 15.96 -15.93
CA MET A 533 18.81 15.50 -15.64
C MET A 533 17.95 16.63 -15.09
N GLN A 534 16.66 16.51 -15.32
CA GLN A 534 15.66 17.42 -14.78
C GLN A 534 14.45 16.62 -14.36
N ASP A 535 14.02 16.82 -13.11
CA ASP A 535 12.76 16.30 -12.59
C ASP A 535 11.86 17.43 -12.08
N ARG A 536 10.57 17.22 -12.11
CA ARG A 536 9.55 18.17 -11.70
C ARG A 536 8.44 17.47 -10.97
N PHE A 537 7.84 18.10 -9.95
CA PHE A 537 6.71 17.54 -9.20
C PHE A 537 5.47 17.33 -10.04
N THR A 538 5.24 18.14 -11.04
CA THR A 538 4.04 18.04 -11.88
C THR A 538 4.40 17.61 -13.30
N PHE A 539 3.42 17.06 -14.00
CA PHE A 539 3.57 16.62 -15.38
C PHE A 539 3.78 17.76 -16.39
N ALA A 540 4.47 18.80 -16.00
CA ALA A 540 5.01 19.79 -16.92
C ALA A 540 4.10 20.93 -17.33
N THR A 541 3.34 21.51 -16.45
CA THR A 541 2.61 22.70 -16.89
C THR A 541 2.96 23.92 -16.06
N ASP A 542 2.92 25.07 -16.69
CA ASP A 542 2.94 26.35 -15.98
C ASP A 542 1.55 26.71 -15.43
N ASP A 543 0.59 25.79 -15.54
CA ASP A 543 -0.76 25.93 -14.99
C ASP A 543 -0.79 25.58 -13.50
N PRO A 544 -0.98 26.56 -12.60
CA PRO A 544 -1.01 26.32 -11.16
C PRO A 544 -2.12 25.36 -10.68
N GLU A 545 -3.17 25.14 -11.46
CA GLU A 545 -4.22 24.18 -11.11
C GLU A 545 -3.69 22.74 -11.06
N THR A 546 -2.59 22.48 -11.74
CA THR A 546 -1.93 21.17 -11.79
C THR A 546 -0.87 20.97 -10.69
N TRP A 547 -0.61 22.00 -9.90
CA TRP A 547 0.48 21.97 -8.92
C TRP A 547 0.07 21.28 -7.63
N MET A 548 1.08 20.87 -6.87
CA MET A 548 0.90 20.31 -5.52
C MET A 548 0.23 21.32 -4.60
N ARG A 549 -0.42 20.82 -3.54
CA ARG A 549 -1.13 21.66 -2.56
C ARG A 549 -0.39 21.69 -1.23
N ILE A 550 -0.26 22.87 -0.65
CA ILE A 550 0.23 23.09 0.71
C ILE A 550 -0.86 23.83 1.49
N THR A 551 -1.52 23.13 2.42
CA THR A 551 -2.57 23.75 3.25
C THR A 551 -1.98 24.26 4.56
N LEU A 552 -2.19 25.54 4.87
CA LEU A 552 -1.71 26.20 6.10
C LEU A 552 -2.64 25.88 7.29
N LYS A 553 -2.30 24.92 8.13
CA LYS A 553 -3.10 24.43 9.29
C LYS A 553 -2.94 25.26 10.55
#